data_ee198071bac6c99da340df6322619576
#
_entry.id   ee198071bac6c99da340df6322619576
#
_cell.length_a   1.000
_cell.length_b   1.000
_cell.length_c   1.000
_cell.angle_alpha   90.00
_cell.angle_beta   90.00
_cell.angle_gamma   90.00
#
_symmetry.space_group_name_H-M   'P 1'
#
loop_
_entity.id
_entity.type
_entity.pdbx_description
1 polymer ?
#
loop_
_entity_poly.entity_id
_entity_poly.type
_entity_poly.pdbx_seq_one_letter_code
_entity_poly.pdbx_strand_id
1 'polypeptide(L)'
;IANDYDELADCPVRMGTLTWLTFEAERITHTVAISGEVPHLNPALLIEDMQKICTAHLNLFEPTDHVTITAAPFDAYLFLIDARSTGYGGLGHRSSTALVTTREALPNFEDNTLTRRKAYTDLLGLISHEYFHTWNVKRIKPAAFVPYDLSEPVDTSLLWFFEGVTSYY
;
A
#
# COMPACT_ATOMS: atom_id res chain seq x y z
N ILE A 1 18.95 -4.32 -2.41
CA ILE A 1 20.08 -3.39 -2.67
C ILE A 1 19.44 -2.11 -3.21
N ALA A 2 19.64 -0.96 -2.56
CA ALA A 2 19.23 0.34 -3.07
C ALA A 2 20.30 0.87 -4.04
N ASN A 3 19.87 1.53 -5.11
CA ASN A 3 20.77 2.07 -6.12
C ASN A 3 21.38 3.42 -5.69
N ASP A 4 20.66 4.16 -4.85
CA ASP A 4 21.08 5.46 -4.32
C ASP A 4 20.49 5.71 -2.92
N TYR A 5 20.80 6.88 -2.35
CA TYR A 5 20.34 7.25 -1.02
C TYR A 5 18.82 7.53 -0.97
N ASP A 6 18.26 8.09 -2.02
CA ASP A 6 16.83 8.39 -2.09
C ASP A 6 16.00 7.09 -2.10
N GLU A 7 16.46 6.09 -2.84
CA GLU A 7 15.84 4.76 -2.83
C GLU A 7 15.99 4.09 -1.46
N LEU A 8 17.17 4.19 -0.83
CA LEU A 8 17.39 3.63 0.50
C LEU A 8 16.48 4.29 1.54
N ALA A 9 16.34 5.60 1.50
CA ALA A 9 15.46 6.36 2.40
C ALA A 9 13.97 6.04 2.19
N ASP A 10 13.59 5.64 0.96
CA ASP A 10 12.24 5.25 0.59
C ASP A 10 11.91 3.76 0.91
N CYS A 11 12.84 3.00 1.48
CA CYS A 11 12.66 1.58 1.79
C CYS A 11 12.36 1.36 3.28
N PRO A 12 11.10 1.15 3.69
CA PRO A 12 10.78 0.82 5.07
C PRO A 12 11.32 -0.56 5.44
N VAL A 13 11.73 -0.70 6.70
CA VAL A 13 12.25 -1.96 7.23
C VAL A 13 11.44 -2.41 8.43
N ARG A 14 11.04 -3.68 8.44
CA ARG A 14 10.38 -4.31 9.58
C ARG A 14 11.16 -5.54 10.02
N MET A 15 11.40 -5.64 11.33
CA MET A 15 12.07 -6.79 11.94
C MET A 15 11.14 -7.43 12.98
N GLY A 16 11.21 -8.75 13.07
CA GLY A 16 10.43 -9.54 14.03
C GLY A 16 9.85 -10.81 13.43
N THR A 17 8.96 -11.46 14.19
CA THR A 17 8.17 -12.58 13.67
C THR A 17 7.02 -12.02 12.85
N LEU A 18 6.93 -12.43 11.60
CA LEU A 18 5.95 -11.92 10.63
C LEU A 18 5.12 -13.06 10.07
N THR A 19 3.84 -12.79 9.86
CA THR A 19 2.96 -13.63 9.02
C THR A 19 3.12 -13.18 7.58
N TRP A 20 3.45 -14.11 6.68
CA TRP A 20 3.71 -13.84 5.28
C TRP A 20 2.57 -14.36 4.40
N LEU A 21 2.07 -13.51 3.52
CA LEU A 21 1.13 -13.86 2.47
C LEU A 21 1.68 -13.36 1.14
N THR A 22 1.29 -14.03 0.04
CA THR A 22 1.72 -13.65 -1.29
C THR A 22 0.59 -13.84 -2.29
N PHE A 23 0.46 -12.92 -3.23
CA PHE A 23 -0.48 -13.00 -4.35
C PHE A 23 0.10 -12.36 -5.59
N GLU A 24 -0.53 -12.58 -6.71
CA GLU A 24 -0.16 -11.95 -7.98
C GLU A 24 -1.29 -11.05 -8.48
N ALA A 25 -0.95 -9.85 -8.95
CA ALA A 25 -1.82 -8.96 -9.67
C ALA A 25 -1.09 -8.51 -10.96
N GLU A 26 -1.71 -8.72 -12.12
CA GLU A 26 -1.14 -8.39 -13.45
C GLU A 26 0.31 -8.92 -13.63
N ARG A 27 0.55 -10.17 -13.19
CA ARG A 27 1.86 -10.85 -13.24
C ARG A 27 2.94 -10.25 -12.32
N ILE A 28 2.57 -9.39 -11.41
CA ILE A 28 3.47 -8.82 -10.42
C ILE A 28 3.23 -9.50 -9.09
N THR A 29 4.31 -9.97 -8.48
CA THR A 29 4.26 -10.58 -7.16
C THR A 29 4.09 -9.50 -6.08
N HIS A 30 3.04 -9.66 -5.29
CA HIS A 30 2.78 -8.83 -4.12
C HIS A 30 2.96 -9.67 -2.86
N THR A 31 3.73 -9.15 -1.92
CA THR A 31 3.97 -9.80 -0.63
C THR A 31 3.35 -8.96 0.49
N VAL A 32 2.70 -9.61 1.44
CA VAL A 32 2.15 -8.98 2.64
C VAL A 32 2.88 -9.56 3.86
N ALA A 33 3.51 -8.69 4.63
CA ALA A 33 4.20 -9.05 5.86
C ALA A 33 3.48 -8.40 7.04
N ILE A 34 2.80 -9.21 7.86
CA ILE A 34 2.01 -8.75 8.99
C ILE A 34 2.77 -8.99 10.28
N SER A 35 3.03 -7.92 11.06
CA SER A 35 3.52 -8.01 12.43
C SER A 35 2.37 -7.89 13.43
N GLY A 36 2.54 -8.54 14.57
CA GLY A 36 1.51 -8.69 15.60
C GLY A 36 0.86 -10.07 15.55
N GLU A 37 0.18 -10.41 16.64
CA GLU A 37 -0.56 -11.66 16.74
C GLU A 37 -1.92 -11.55 16.04
N VAL A 38 -2.16 -12.39 15.05
CA VAL A 38 -3.37 -12.40 14.22
C VAL A 38 -3.94 -13.82 14.10
N PRO A 39 -4.27 -14.50 15.23
CA PRO A 39 -4.61 -15.93 15.24
C PRO A 39 -5.88 -16.27 14.45
N HIS A 40 -6.78 -15.31 14.25
CA HIS A 40 -8.06 -15.52 13.58
C HIS A 40 -8.10 -14.94 12.16
N LEU A 41 -6.95 -14.51 11.61
CA LEU A 41 -6.86 -13.94 10.27
C LEU A 41 -7.49 -14.89 9.24
N ASN A 42 -8.33 -14.32 8.37
CA ASN A 42 -8.76 -14.98 7.14
C ASN A 42 -7.85 -14.51 5.97
N PRO A 43 -6.76 -15.23 5.68
CA PRO A 43 -5.79 -14.80 4.69
C PRO A 43 -6.35 -14.85 3.26
N ALA A 44 -7.28 -15.78 2.99
CA ALA A 44 -7.85 -15.92 1.66
C ALA A 44 -8.69 -14.68 1.28
N LEU A 45 -9.52 -14.18 2.21
CA LEU A 45 -10.32 -12.99 1.99
C LEU A 45 -9.44 -11.74 1.84
N LEU A 46 -8.41 -11.60 2.69
CA LEU A 46 -7.49 -10.47 2.59
C LEU A 46 -6.77 -10.44 1.23
N ILE A 47 -6.24 -11.58 0.79
CA ILE A 47 -5.56 -11.70 -0.50
C ILE A 47 -6.51 -11.38 -1.65
N GLU A 48 -7.72 -11.95 -1.65
CA GLU A 48 -8.71 -11.72 -2.71
C GLU A 48 -9.03 -10.23 -2.88
N ASP A 49 -9.27 -9.52 -1.77
CA ASP A 49 -9.63 -8.11 -1.83
C ASP A 49 -8.43 -7.22 -2.17
N MET A 50 -7.25 -7.50 -1.62
CA MET A 50 -6.01 -6.80 -2.00
C MET A 50 -5.66 -7.01 -3.48
N GLN A 51 -5.86 -8.22 -4.01
CA GLN A 51 -5.64 -8.50 -5.42
C GLN A 51 -6.56 -7.65 -6.32
N LYS A 52 -7.85 -7.51 -5.96
CA LYS A 52 -8.80 -6.64 -6.69
C LYS A 52 -8.33 -5.20 -6.71
N ILE A 53 -7.91 -4.67 -5.56
CA ILE A 53 -7.40 -3.30 -5.42
C ILE A 53 -6.16 -3.11 -6.30
N CYS A 54 -5.16 -3.95 -6.16
CA CYS A 54 -3.90 -3.84 -6.92
C CYS A 54 -4.15 -3.96 -8.43
N THR A 55 -4.97 -4.91 -8.86
CA THR A 55 -5.36 -5.07 -10.26
C THR A 55 -6.04 -3.83 -10.81
N ALA A 56 -6.97 -3.22 -10.05
CA ALA A 56 -7.68 -2.01 -10.48
C ALA A 56 -6.71 -0.84 -10.67
N HIS A 57 -5.76 -0.63 -9.77
CA HIS A 57 -4.77 0.45 -9.88
C HIS A 57 -3.77 0.21 -11.00
N LEU A 58 -3.27 -1.02 -11.15
CA LEU A 58 -2.40 -1.38 -12.27
C LEU A 58 -3.07 -1.11 -13.61
N ASN A 59 -4.31 -1.52 -13.78
CA ASN A 59 -5.08 -1.26 -15.00
C ASN A 59 -5.41 0.22 -15.22
N LEU A 60 -5.49 1.02 -14.16
CA LEU A 60 -5.70 2.46 -14.26
C LEU A 60 -4.46 3.20 -14.78
N PHE A 61 -3.29 2.86 -14.23
CA PHE A 61 -2.04 3.57 -14.52
C PHE A 61 -1.23 2.96 -15.65
N GLU A 62 -1.35 1.65 -15.85
CA GLU A 62 -0.60 0.87 -16.83
C GLU A 62 -1.60 0.07 -17.71
N PRO A 63 -2.50 0.76 -18.43
CA PRO A 63 -3.51 0.07 -19.22
C PRO A 63 -2.83 -0.82 -20.27
N THR A 64 -3.08 -2.10 -20.18
CA THR A 64 -2.67 -3.07 -21.18
C THR A 64 -3.65 -2.98 -22.37
N ASP A 65 -3.40 -2.08 -23.31
CA ASP A 65 -3.92 -2.29 -24.64
C ASP A 65 -3.10 -3.47 -25.24
N HIS A 66 -3.72 -4.33 -25.99
CA HIS A 66 -3.09 -5.55 -26.53
C HIS A 66 -1.85 -5.30 -27.43
N VAL A 67 -1.37 -4.07 -27.53
CA VAL A 67 -0.30 -3.61 -28.41
C VAL A 67 0.92 -3.11 -27.62
N THR A 68 0.73 -2.55 -26.43
CA THR A 68 1.84 -2.04 -25.61
C THR A 68 1.71 -2.59 -24.21
N ILE A 69 2.57 -3.55 -23.85
CA ILE A 69 2.74 -3.95 -22.44
C ILE A 69 3.59 -2.86 -21.80
N THR A 70 2.96 -1.85 -21.24
CA THR A 70 3.64 -0.97 -20.31
C THR A 70 3.93 -1.78 -19.05
N ALA A 71 5.19 -2.02 -18.77
CA ALA A 71 5.58 -2.72 -17.55
C ALA A 71 5.25 -1.83 -16.35
N ALA A 72 4.65 -2.40 -15.31
CA ALA A 72 4.50 -1.70 -14.05
C ALA A 72 5.86 -1.13 -13.58
N PRO A 73 5.87 -0.02 -12.85
CA PRO A 73 7.11 0.66 -12.50
C PRO A 73 7.92 -0.05 -11.38
N PHE A 74 7.57 -1.31 -11.08
CA PHE A 74 8.23 -2.16 -10.10
C PHE A 74 8.03 -3.65 -10.48
N ASP A 75 9.00 -4.47 -10.13
CA ASP A 75 8.98 -5.92 -10.40
C ASP A 75 8.24 -6.70 -9.29
N ALA A 76 8.17 -6.15 -8.10
CA ALA A 76 7.47 -6.71 -6.95
C ALA A 76 7.01 -5.59 -6.00
N TYR A 77 6.00 -5.87 -5.18
CA TYR A 77 5.48 -4.92 -4.19
C TYR A 77 5.37 -5.53 -2.80
N LEU A 78 5.69 -4.74 -1.76
CA LEU A 78 5.68 -5.19 -0.38
C LEU A 78 4.72 -4.35 0.46
N PHE A 79 3.73 -4.99 1.09
CA PHE A 79 2.89 -4.42 2.13
C PHE A 79 3.44 -4.82 3.52
N LEU A 80 3.84 -3.84 4.31
CA LEU A 80 4.22 -4.02 5.72
C LEU A 80 3.04 -3.59 6.58
N ILE A 81 2.34 -4.53 7.20
CA ILE A 81 1.17 -4.26 8.06
C ILE A 81 1.55 -4.46 9.53
N ASP A 82 1.42 -3.41 10.32
CA ASP A 82 1.59 -3.47 11.77
C ASP A 82 0.23 -3.55 12.46
N ALA A 83 -0.17 -4.77 12.85
CA ALA A 83 -1.45 -5.05 13.49
C ALA A 83 -1.35 -4.84 15.02
N ARG A 84 -1.88 -3.73 15.50
CA ARG A 84 -1.82 -3.27 16.90
C ARG A 84 -3.18 -3.39 17.61
N SER A 85 -3.21 -3.02 18.89
CA SER A 85 -4.48 -2.80 19.62
C SER A 85 -5.16 -1.50 19.21
N THR A 86 -4.39 -0.49 18.82
CA THR A 86 -4.85 0.83 18.38
C THR A 86 -3.94 1.38 17.31
N GLY A 87 -4.46 2.27 16.48
CA GLY A 87 -3.70 2.97 15.44
C GLY A 87 -4.32 2.79 14.06
N TYR A 88 -4.12 3.78 13.23
CA TYR A 88 -4.55 3.82 11.84
C TYR A 88 -3.67 4.81 11.07
N GLY A 89 -3.17 4.41 9.93
CA GLY A 89 -2.41 5.26 9.03
C GLY A 89 -1.47 4.44 8.16
N GLY A 90 -0.93 5.08 7.16
CA GLY A 90 -0.03 4.48 6.20
C GLY A 90 0.99 5.45 5.67
N LEU A 91 1.94 4.93 4.94
CA LEU A 91 2.91 5.67 4.17
C LEU A 91 3.29 4.87 2.93
N GLY A 92 2.91 5.39 1.76
CA GLY A 92 3.24 4.80 0.47
C GLY A 92 4.68 5.08 0.06
N HIS A 93 5.28 4.12 -0.61
CA HIS A 93 6.64 4.15 -1.16
C HIS A 93 6.62 3.76 -2.64
N ARG A 94 7.77 3.75 -3.31
CA ARG A 94 7.87 3.44 -4.75
C ARG A 94 7.44 2.02 -5.11
N SER A 95 7.74 1.06 -4.23
CA SER A 95 7.46 -0.38 -4.43
C SER A 95 7.05 -1.09 -3.13
N SER A 96 6.63 -0.32 -2.13
CA SER A 96 6.16 -0.85 -0.86
C SER A 96 5.23 0.15 -0.16
N THR A 97 4.56 -0.32 0.88
CA THR A 97 3.83 0.54 1.82
C THR A 97 3.95 0.03 3.24
N ALA A 98 4.02 0.95 4.19
CA ALA A 98 3.97 0.65 5.62
C ALA A 98 2.63 1.11 6.19
N LEU A 99 1.88 0.19 6.79
CA LEU A 99 0.54 0.40 7.32
C LEU A 99 0.50 0.11 8.81
N VAL A 100 -0.25 0.92 9.55
CA VAL A 100 -0.63 0.64 10.94
C VAL A 100 -2.15 0.49 11.00
N THR A 101 -2.61 -0.61 11.55
CA THR A 101 -4.03 -0.90 11.70
C THR A 101 -4.31 -1.63 13.01
N THR A 102 -5.58 -1.73 13.37
CA THR A 102 -5.96 -2.59 14.50
C THR A 102 -6.08 -4.04 14.08
N ARG A 103 -5.82 -4.98 15.00
CA ARG A 103 -6.05 -6.42 14.75
C ARG A 103 -7.49 -6.71 14.36
N GLU A 104 -8.42 -5.93 14.90
CA GLU A 104 -9.86 -6.07 14.64
C GLU A 104 -10.27 -5.62 13.23
N ALA A 105 -9.47 -4.81 12.57
CA ALA A 105 -9.69 -4.40 11.19
C ALA A 105 -9.27 -5.47 10.18
N LEU A 106 -8.47 -6.45 10.57
CA LEU A 106 -8.12 -7.56 9.69
C LEU A 106 -9.30 -8.54 9.55
N PRO A 107 -9.50 -9.14 8.36
CA PRO A 107 -10.60 -10.06 8.13
C PRO A 107 -10.44 -11.34 8.98
N ASN A 108 -11.54 -11.83 9.51
CA ASN A 108 -11.61 -12.94 10.45
C ASN A 108 -12.66 -13.95 9.97
N PHE A 109 -12.43 -15.23 10.24
CA PHE A 109 -13.38 -16.30 9.88
C PHE A 109 -14.67 -16.27 10.70
N GLU A 110 -14.63 -15.74 11.92
CA GLU A 110 -15.68 -15.95 12.94
C GLU A 110 -16.62 -14.76 13.09
N ASP A 111 -16.27 -13.57 12.61
CA ASP A 111 -16.99 -12.35 12.96
C ASP A 111 -17.52 -11.58 11.76
N ASN A 112 -18.83 -11.37 11.77
CA ASN A 112 -19.58 -10.71 10.72
C ASN A 112 -20.36 -9.48 11.22
N THR A 113 -19.91 -8.83 12.30
CA THR A 113 -20.55 -7.63 12.83
C THR A 113 -20.38 -6.43 11.90
N LEU A 114 -21.32 -5.49 11.93
CA LEU A 114 -21.27 -4.27 11.12
C LEU A 114 -20.02 -3.43 11.46
N THR A 115 -19.63 -3.38 12.75
CA THR A 115 -18.46 -2.62 13.20
C THR A 115 -17.17 -3.17 12.59
N ARG A 116 -17.00 -4.49 12.58
CA ARG A 116 -15.81 -5.12 11.97
C ARG A 116 -15.80 -4.99 10.46
N ARG A 117 -16.96 -5.09 9.80
CA ARG A 117 -17.04 -4.84 8.36
C ARG A 117 -16.59 -3.43 8.02
N LYS A 118 -17.01 -2.43 8.82
CA LYS A 118 -16.58 -1.05 8.63
C LYS A 118 -15.07 -0.91 8.82
N ALA A 119 -14.51 -1.45 9.91
CA ALA A 119 -13.07 -1.39 10.18
C ALA A 119 -12.24 -2.07 9.07
N TYR A 120 -12.71 -3.20 8.55
CA TYR A 120 -12.08 -3.87 7.41
C TYR A 120 -12.20 -3.05 6.12
N THR A 121 -13.36 -2.44 5.85
CA THR A 121 -13.53 -1.52 4.70
C THR A 121 -12.59 -0.31 4.81
N ASP A 122 -12.46 0.27 6.01
CA ASP A 122 -11.52 1.37 6.27
C ASP A 122 -10.06 0.93 6.01
N LEU A 123 -9.67 -0.29 6.39
CA LEU A 123 -8.37 -0.86 6.08
C LEU A 123 -8.16 -1.06 4.57
N LEU A 124 -9.15 -1.58 3.86
CA LEU A 124 -9.07 -1.72 2.40
C LEU A 124 -8.93 -0.35 1.70
N GLY A 125 -9.64 0.66 2.20
CA GLY A 125 -9.49 2.04 1.74
C GLY A 125 -8.07 2.57 1.98
N LEU A 126 -7.48 2.31 3.15
CA LEU A 126 -6.09 2.68 3.44
C LEU A 126 -5.11 1.95 2.52
N ILE A 127 -5.28 0.65 2.30
CA ILE A 127 -4.46 -0.13 1.37
C ILE A 127 -4.53 0.46 -0.04
N SER A 128 -5.73 0.80 -0.52
CA SER A 128 -5.93 1.43 -1.82
C SER A 128 -5.23 2.77 -1.92
N HIS A 129 -5.42 3.63 -0.92
CA HIS A 129 -4.81 4.96 -0.84
C HIS A 129 -3.27 4.89 -0.92
N GLU A 130 -2.65 4.09 -0.07
CA GLU A 130 -1.19 3.99 -0.03
C GLU A 130 -0.61 3.30 -1.28
N TYR A 131 -1.33 2.35 -1.86
CA TYR A 131 -0.91 1.73 -3.11
C TYR A 131 -1.00 2.70 -4.29
N PHE A 132 -2.01 3.59 -4.31
CA PHE A 132 -2.16 4.65 -5.30
C PHE A 132 -0.98 5.63 -5.28
N HIS A 133 -0.44 5.91 -4.10
CA HIS A 133 0.74 6.76 -3.94
C HIS A 133 1.98 6.25 -4.68
N THR A 134 2.03 4.99 -5.05
CA THR A 134 3.08 4.44 -5.91
C THR A 134 3.26 5.24 -7.20
N TRP A 135 2.17 5.73 -7.76
CA TRP A 135 2.15 6.63 -8.93
C TRP A 135 1.96 8.08 -8.51
N ASN A 136 0.86 8.39 -7.85
CA ASN A 136 0.44 9.72 -7.42
C ASN A 136 0.96 10.00 -6.02
N VAL A 137 2.11 10.29 -5.97
CA VAL A 137 3.16 11.22 -5.55
C VAL A 137 4.57 10.64 -5.71
N LYS A 138 4.74 9.34 -5.74
CA LYS A 138 6.11 8.78 -5.84
C LYS A 138 6.71 8.92 -7.26
N ARG A 139 5.88 8.99 -8.29
CA ARG A 139 6.29 9.15 -9.69
C ARG A 139 5.73 10.43 -10.32
N ILE A 140 4.45 10.68 -10.16
CA ILE A 140 3.79 11.94 -10.51
C ILE A 140 3.89 12.83 -9.28
N LYS A 141 4.79 13.81 -9.27
CA LYS A 141 5.09 14.63 -8.08
C LYS A 141 5.10 16.12 -8.39
N PRO A 142 4.81 16.96 -7.38
CA PRO A 142 4.94 18.41 -7.55
C PRO A 142 6.39 18.78 -7.82
N ALA A 143 6.61 19.81 -8.65
CA ALA A 143 7.96 20.30 -8.97
C ALA A 143 8.75 20.71 -7.71
N ALA A 144 8.04 21.14 -6.65
CA ALA A 144 8.67 21.49 -5.37
C ALA A 144 9.35 20.29 -4.67
N PHE A 145 9.03 19.04 -5.06
CA PHE A 145 9.63 17.83 -4.51
C PHE A 145 10.84 17.33 -5.32
N VAL A 146 11.30 18.09 -6.30
CA VAL A 146 12.39 17.66 -7.18
C VAL A 146 13.46 18.75 -7.28
N PRO A 147 14.71 18.46 -6.83
CA PRO A 147 15.13 17.26 -6.08
C PRO A 147 14.53 17.24 -4.67
N TYR A 148 14.47 16.07 -4.05
CA TYR A 148 14.09 15.97 -2.64
C TYR A 148 15.17 16.60 -1.75
N ASP A 149 14.74 17.49 -0.84
CA ASP A 149 15.53 17.87 0.32
C ASP A 149 15.03 17.08 1.53
N LEU A 150 15.82 16.08 1.97
CA LEU A 150 15.47 15.24 3.11
C LEU A 150 15.81 15.89 4.46
N SER A 151 16.39 17.09 4.47
CA SER A 151 16.76 17.81 5.71
C SER A 151 15.61 18.65 6.26
N GLU A 152 14.64 19.04 5.42
CA GLU A 152 13.53 19.90 5.82
C GLU A 152 12.20 19.44 5.20
N PRO A 153 11.05 19.72 5.86
CA PRO A 153 9.73 19.50 5.24
C PRO A 153 9.56 20.40 4.00
N VAL A 154 9.01 19.85 2.95
CA VAL A 154 8.71 20.61 1.71
C VAL A 154 7.21 20.81 1.58
N ASP A 155 6.75 22.05 1.60
CA ASP A 155 5.36 22.42 1.41
C ASP A 155 4.99 22.50 -0.07
N THR A 156 3.76 22.11 -0.39
CA THR A 156 3.18 22.26 -1.72
C THR A 156 1.70 22.65 -1.62
N SER A 157 1.29 23.61 -2.44
CA SER A 157 -0.13 23.97 -2.61
C SER A 157 -0.95 22.89 -3.32
N LEU A 158 -0.30 21.82 -3.85
CA LEU A 158 -0.93 20.74 -4.56
C LEU A 158 -1.28 19.53 -3.67
N LEU A 159 -1.08 19.65 -2.35
CA LEU A 159 -1.37 18.54 -1.43
C LEU A 159 -2.82 18.05 -1.55
N TRP A 160 -3.78 18.96 -1.75
CA TRP A 160 -5.18 18.62 -1.99
C TRP A 160 -5.37 17.70 -3.21
N PHE A 161 -4.56 17.87 -4.26
CA PHE A 161 -4.62 17.01 -5.43
C PHE A 161 -4.02 15.63 -5.12
N PHE A 162 -2.82 15.61 -4.52
CA PHE A 162 -2.12 14.36 -4.25
C PHE A 162 -2.79 13.50 -3.17
N GLU A 163 -3.50 14.12 -2.22
CA GLU A 163 -4.26 13.40 -1.19
C GLU A 163 -5.73 13.23 -1.57
N GLY A 164 -6.35 14.28 -2.14
CA GLY A 164 -7.77 14.25 -2.48
C GLY A 164 -8.08 13.29 -3.64
N VAL A 165 -7.27 13.28 -4.70
CA VAL A 165 -7.42 12.32 -5.80
C VAL A 165 -7.12 10.90 -5.31
N THR A 166 -6.05 10.71 -4.53
CA THR A 166 -5.70 9.43 -3.95
C THR A 166 -6.80 8.88 -3.04
N SER A 167 -7.49 9.75 -2.28
CA SER A 167 -8.60 9.33 -1.41
C SER A 167 -9.91 9.07 -2.18
N TYR A 168 -10.02 9.53 -3.42
CA TYR A 168 -11.19 9.27 -4.26
C TYR A 168 -11.12 7.87 -4.89
N TYR A 169 -9.94 7.42 -5.27
CA TYR A 169 -9.68 6.11 -5.86
C TYR A 169 -9.29 5.07 -4.81
#